data_8bffa86926a2fd2a1911ed2d4cf39c38
#
_entry.id   8bffa86926a2fd2a1911ed2d4cf39c38
#
_cell.length_a   1.000
_cell.length_b   1.000
_cell.length_c   1.000
_cell.angle_alpha   90.00
_cell.angle_beta   90.00
_cell.angle_gamma   90.00
#
_symmetry.space_group_name_H-M   'P 1'
#
loop_
_entity.id
_entity.type
_entity.pdbx_description
1 polymer ?
#
loop_
_entity_poly.entity_id
_entity_poly.type
_entity_poly.pdbx_seq_one_letter_code
_entity_poly.pdbx_strand_id
1 'polypeptide(L)'
;MTLTSTQESHAPSIQKKYRVIQWGMGNVGTIALRHFAHNPLYEVVGVLCNRPEKVGRDAGELVGVGPIGVHATTDKATLETLDADCVFYAPLWSDVDEICRLLRGGKSVVASGGAWWHRTETNTADIDKIEAACQEGGTSFHGGGIHPGYAADLLVLTLARIVGKTDHIHIYEAVNFNKDTLKYLDEMGFGKTPVEFAKGNLFQDAWSLFAQSLTMVVEGLGKTVEKFTTDVQLGTATRDIPYEGSPDMDMPGLKGVIKTGTVASQHHLWTTWVDGRPFITLHELYSFVEHDAIEPKPDWEPYYHYRVVIDGDPGTELILRGSEDARDHAKPGYIGYAWTAMEPVNAIPAICDGPPGFKSHADLGLMTVRGIVR
;
A
#
# COMPACT_ATOMS: atom_id res chain seq x y z
N MET A 1 41.64 36.07 -1.04
CA MET A 1 42.19 34.77 -0.57
C MET A 1 41.10 33.73 -0.72
N THR A 2 41.10 32.99 -1.84
CA THR A 2 40.04 32.05 -2.21
C THR A 2 40.53 30.68 -1.78
N LEU A 3 39.89 30.09 -0.77
CA LEU A 3 40.18 28.73 -0.35
C LEU A 3 39.35 27.76 -1.24
N THR A 4 40.00 27.20 -2.24
CA THR A 4 39.49 26.06 -3.02
C THR A 4 39.87 24.78 -2.28
N SER A 5 38.91 24.15 -1.56
CA SER A 5 39.11 22.79 -1.12
C SER A 5 38.68 21.83 -2.23
N THR A 6 39.67 21.12 -2.80
CA THR A 6 39.41 19.94 -3.64
C THR A 6 38.95 18.80 -2.73
N GLN A 7 37.67 18.48 -2.78
CA GLN A 7 37.19 17.19 -2.27
C GLN A 7 37.57 16.13 -3.31
N GLU A 8 38.40 15.17 -2.89
CA GLU A 8 38.64 13.95 -3.66
C GLU A 8 37.32 13.20 -3.86
N SER A 9 36.95 12.99 -5.12
CA SER A 9 35.81 12.14 -5.46
C SER A 9 36.16 10.70 -5.05
N HIS A 10 35.50 10.19 -4.03
CA HIS A 10 35.53 8.76 -3.76
C HIS A 10 35.03 8.01 -5.00
N ALA A 11 35.87 7.09 -5.52
CA ALA A 11 35.44 6.15 -6.56
C ALA A 11 34.13 5.46 -6.11
N PRO A 12 33.17 5.25 -7.03
CA PRO A 12 31.95 4.57 -6.68
C PRO A 12 32.31 3.16 -6.18
N SER A 13 32.05 2.89 -4.90
CA SER A 13 32.06 1.53 -4.36
C SER A 13 31.10 0.70 -5.22
N ILE A 14 31.48 -0.53 -5.59
CA ILE A 14 30.57 -1.46 -6.26
C ILE A 14 29.35 -1.60 -5.33
N GLN A 15 28.25 -0.95 -5.72
CA GLN A 15 27.04 -0.97 -4.92
C GLN A 15 26.45 -2.39 -5.01
N LYS A 16 26.18 -3.03 -3.88
CA LYS A 16 25.51 -4.34 -3.82
C LYS A 16 24.25 -4.29 -4.69
N LYS A 17 24.08 -5.29 -5.55
CA LYS A 17 22.92 -5.43 -6.39
C LYS A 17 22.01 -6.50 -5.75
N TYR A 18 20.73 -6.16 -5.53
CA TYR A 18 19.77 -7.10 -4.95
C TYR A 18 19.08 -7.91 -6.04
N ARG A 19 19.11 -9.23 -5.92
CA ARG A 19 18.45 -10.17 -6.83
C ARG A 19 17.01 -10.35 -6.38
N VAL A 20 16.06 -9.92 -7.23
CA VAL A 20 14.65 -9.83 -6.87
C VAL A 20 13.79 -10.74 -7.73
N ILE A 21 12.90 -11.51 -7.11
CA ILE A 21 11.79 -12.18 -7.76
C ILE A 21 10.55 -11.29 -7.64
N GLN A 22 9.93 -10.95 -8.77
CA GLN A 22 8.62 -10.32 -8.80
C GLN A 22 7.52 -11.36 -8.68
N TRP A 23 6.76 -11.33 -7.60
CA TRP A 23 5.69 -12.30 -7.33
C TRP A 23 4.31 -11.66 -7.50
N GLY A 24 3.77 -11.78 -8.73
CA GLY A 24 2.51 -11.15 -9.14
C GLY A 24 2.70 -9.93 -10.03
N MET A 25 1.91 -9.88 -11.11
CA MET A 25 1.94 -8.84 -12.14
C MET A 25 0.58 -8.13 -12.29
N GLY A 26 -0.02 -7.72 -11.17
CA GLY A 26 -1.12 -6.77 -11.13
C GLY A 26 -0.61 -5.33 -11.26
N ASN A 27 -1.47 -4.32 -10.98
CA ASN A 27 -1.10 -2.91 -11.10
C ASN A 27 0.15 -2.54 -10.29
N VAL A 28 0.17 -2.89 -9.02
CA VAL A 28 1.32 -2.63 -8.11
C VAL A 28 2.56 -3.38 -8.58
N GLY A 29 2.43 -4.69 -8.87
CA GLY A 29 3.56 -5.52 -9.29
C GLY A 29 4.16 -5.09 -10.63
N THR A 30 3.35 -4.61 -11.58
CA THR A 30 3.81 -4.08 -12.87
C THR A 30 4.63 -2.79 -12.69
N ILE A 31 4.21 -1.92 -11.77
CA ILE A 31 4.95 -0.69 -11.44
C ILE A 31 6.28 -1.03 -10.76
N ALA A 32 6.27 -1.94 -9.78
CA ALA A 32 7.49 -2.39 -9.12
C ALA A 32 8.47 -3.03 -10.09
N LEU A 33 8.01 -3.93 -10.98
CA LEU A 33 8.83 -4.58 -11.98
C LEU A 33 9.48 -3.57 -12.95
N ARG A 34 8.72 -2.56 -13.39
CA ARG A 34 9.26 -1.47 -14.22
C ARG A 34 10.37 -0.70 -13.48
N HIS A 35 10.17 -0.43 -12.20
CA HIS A 35 11.19 0.21 -11.37
C HIS A 35 12.44 -0.65 -11.24
N PHE A 36 12.31 -1.95 -10.94
CA PHE A 36 13.44 -2.88 -10.84
C PHE A 36 14.24 -2.94 -12.13
N ALA A 37 13.57 -2.99 -13.28
CA ALA A 37 14.23 -3.07 -14.58
C ALA A 37 15.06 -1.81 -14.93
N HIS A 38 14.69 -0.64 -14.41
CA HIS A 38 15.41 0.62 -14.65
C HIS A 38 16.42 0.98 -13.56
N ASN A 39 16.31 0.41 -12.38
CA ASN A 39 17.15 0.78 -11.25
C ASN A 39 18.36 -0.16 -11.14
N PRO A 40 19.60 0.34 -11.31
CA PRO A 40 20.82 -0.49 -11.29
C PRO A 40 21.06 -1.20 -9.95
N LEU A 41 20.36 -0.82 -8.90
CA LEU A 41 20.41 -1.46 -7.59
C LEU A 41 19.81 -2.87 -7.59
N TYR A 42 18.96 -3.18 -8.58
CA TYR A 42 18.22 -4.44 -8.64
C TYR A 42 18.57 -5.28 -9.86
N GLU A 43 18.45 -6.59 -9.72
CA GLU A 43 18.47 -7.58 -10.77
C GLU A 43 17.21 -8.43 -10.68
N VAL A 44 16.35 -8.34 -11.68
CA VAL A 44 15.18 -9.22 -11.75
C VAL A 44 15.66 -10.60 -12.19
N VAL A 45 15.41 -11.62 -11.36
CA VAL A 45 15.82 -13.01 -11.63
C VAL A 45 14.66 -13.96 -11.90
N GLY A 46 13.43 -13.55 -11.58
CA GLY A 46 12.23 -14.33 -11.82
C GLY A 46 10.97 -13.47 -11.76
N VAL A 47 9.93 -13.88 -12.48
CA VAL A 47 8.64 -13.16 -12.52
C VAL A 47 7.49 -14.18 -12.52
N LEU A 48 6.66 -14.12 -11.47
CA LEU A 48 5.40 -14.87 -11.40
C LEU A 48 4.27 -14.06 -12.01
N CYS A 49 3.52 -14.66 -12.92
CA CYS A 49 2.26 -14.12 -13.43
C CYS A 49 1.12 -15.11 -13.27
N ASN A 50 -0.11 -14.60 -13.16
CA ASN A 50 -1.31 -15.45 -13.05
C ASN A 50 -2.12 -15.53 -14.35
N ARG A 51 -1.71 -14.78 -15.40
CA ARG A 51 -2.41 -14.74 -16.67
C ARG A 51 -1.69 -15.57 -17.72
N PRO A 52 -2.37 -16.57 -18.33
CA PRO A 52 -1.77 -17.44 -19.34
C PRO A 52 -1.15 -16.67 -20.51
N GLU A 53 -1.74 -15.56 -20.93
CA GLU A 53 -1.25 -14.72 -22.03
C GLU A 53 0.07 -14.00 -21.76
N LYS A 54 0.51 -13.95 -20.50
CA LYS A 54 1.80 -13.39 -20.09
C LYS A 54 2.91 -14.45 -20.01
N VAL A 55 2.54 -15.73 -19.92
CA VAL A 55 3.51 -16.83 -19.75
C VAL A 55 4.44 -16.94 -20.95
N GLY A 56 5.74 -17.06 -20.67
CA GLY A 56 6.79 -17.18 -21.69
C GLY A 56 7.18 -15.89 -22.38
N ARG A 57 6.51 -14.78 -22.10
CA ARG A 57 6.90 -13.46 -22.62
C ARG A 57 7.98 -12.82 -21.75
N ASP A 58 8.85 -12.04 -22.37
CA ASP A 58 9.85 -11.27 -21.64
C ASP A 58 9.17 -10.27 -20.70
N ALA A 59 9.60 -10.27 -19.45
CA ALA A 59 8.99 -9.48 -18.39
C ALA A 59 9.19 -7.97 -18.59
N GLY A 60 10.30 -7.55 -19.16
CA GLY A 60 10.56 -6.15 -19.47
C GLY A 60 9.67 -5.66 -20.62
N GLU A 61 9.43 -6.49 -21.64
CA GLU A 61 8.48 -6.15 -22.71
C GLU A 61 7.05 -6.01 -22.17
N LEU A 62 6.65 -6.89 -21.23
CA LEU A 62 5.34 -6.83 -20.57
C LEU A 62 5.08 -5.50 -19.83
N VAL A 63 6.13 -4.84 -19.37
CA VAL A 63 6.03 -3.55 -18.65
C VAL A 63 6.53 -2.36 -19.46
N GLY A 64 6.87 -2.56 -20.76
CA GLY A 64 7.19 -1.50 -21.71
C GLY A 64 8.58 -0.88 -21.54
N VAL A 65 9.56 -1.65 -21.02
CA VAL A 65 10.96 -1.18 -20.84
C VAL A 65 11.96 -1.82 -21.81
N GLY A 66 11.47 -2.67 -22.71
CA GLY A 66 12.31 -3.51 -23.57
C GLY A 66 12.75 -4.81 -22.89
N PRO A 67 13.38 -5.72 -23.63
CA PRO A 67 13.69 -7.05 -23.11
C PRO A 67 14.74 -6.99 -21.99
N ILE A 68 14.50 -7.76 -20.92
CA ILE A 68 15.43 -7.93 -19.79
C ILE A 68 15.95 -9.35 -19.67
N GLY A 69 15.53 -10.26 -20.57
CA GLY A 69 15.96 -11.67 -20.60
C GLY A 69 15.31 -12.57 -19.55
N VAL A 70 14.32 -12.10 -18.80
CA VAL A 70 13.57 -12.87 -17.82
C VAL A 70 12.15 -13.08 -18.33
N HIS A 71 11.71 -14.35 -18.41
CA HIS A 71 10.40 -14.70 -18.94
C HIS A 71 9.40 -14.96 -17.79
N ALA A 72 8.21 -14.38 -17.92
CA ALA A 72 7.14 -14.57 -16.93
C ALA A 72 6.65 -16.03 -16.94
N THR A 73 6.37 -16.57 -15.75
CA THR A 73 5.92 -17.95 -15.56
C THR A 73 4.80 -18.04 -14.54
N THR A 74 4.04 -19.13 -14.58
CA THR A 74 3.11 -19.55 -13.52
C THR A 74 3.69 -20.63 -12.61
N ASP A 75 4.92 -21.10 -12.89
CA ASP A 75 5.58 -22.17 -12.14
C ASP A 75 6.25 -21.60 -10.87
N LYS A 76 5.48 -21.64 -9.77
CA LYS A 76 5.95 -21.23 -8.45
C LYS A 76 7.13 -22.07 -7.97
N ALA A 77 7.10 -23.40 -8.22
CA ALA A 77 8.13 -24.30 -7.72
C ALA A 77 9.50 -23.98 -8.32
N THR A 78 9.57 -23.67 -9.61
CA THR A 78 10.81 -23.20 -10.25
C THR A 78 11.29 -21.89 -9.63
N LEU A 79 10.40 -20.91 -9.41
CA LEU A 79 10.78 -19.61 -8.81
C LEU A 79 11.27 -19.75 -7.36
N GLU A 80 10.67 -20.65 -6.57
CA GLU A 80 11.08 -20.94 -5.20
C GLU A 80 12.52 -21.48 -5.11
N THR A 81 13.04 -22.12 -6.18
CA THR A 81 14.41 -22.65 -6.23
C THR A 81 15.47 -21.65 -6.70
N LEU A 82 15.06 -20.51 -7.26
CA LEU A 82 16.01 -19.51 -7.73
C LEU A 82 16.82 -18.93 -6.56
N ASP A 83 18.09 -18.65 -6.83
CA ASP A 83 18.93 -17.86 -5.93
C ASP A 83 18.51 -16.40 -6.05
N ALA A 84 17.97 -15.82 -4.96
CA ALA A 84 17.48 -14.46 -4.89
C ALA A 84 17.58 -13.91 -3.45
N ASP A 85 17.84 -12.62 -3.32
CA ASP A 85 17.90 -11.95 -2.03
C ASP A 85 16.49 -11.63 -1.50
N CYS A 86 15.56 -11.30 -2.41
CA CYS A 86 14.24 -10.81 -2.04
C CYS A 86 13.14 -11.25 -3.01
N VAL A 87 11.95 -11.46 -2.47
CA VAL A 87 10.70 -11.57 -3.23
C VAL A 87 9.87 -10.32 -2.99
N PHE A 88 9.51 -9.60 -4.07
CA PHE A 88 8.47 -8.59 -4.02
C PHE A 88 7.12 -9.26 -4.22
N TYR A 89 6.36 -9.41 -3.13
CA TYR A 89 5.14 -10.20 -3.05
C TYR A 89 3.91 -9.32 -3.22
N ALA A 90 3.26 -9.41 -4.39
CA ALA A 90 2.13 -8.55 -4.76
C ALA A 90 0.99 -9.32 -5.47
N PRO A 91 0.52 -10.47 -4.95
CA PRO A 91 -0.68 -11.12 -5.47
C PRO A 91 -1.93 -10.36 -5.00
N LEU A 92 -3.08 -10.62 -5.66
CA LEU A 92 -4.36 -10.05 -5.25
C LEU A 92 -4.79 -10.53 -3.85
N TRP A 93 -4.53 -11.81 -3.55
CA TRP A 93 -4.78 -12.44 -2.26
C TRP A 93 -3.47 -13.01 -1.73
N SER A 94 -3.11 -12.62 -0.54
CA SER A 94 -1.89 -13.07 0.11
C SER A 94 -2.10 -14.40 0.86
N ASP A 95 -1.07 -15.24 0.85
CA ASP A 95 -1.05 -16.55 1.50
C ASP A 95 0.13 -16.61 2.46
N VAL A 96 -0.15 -16.70 3.75
CA VAL A 96 0.88 -16.73 4.81
C VAL A 96 1.79 -17.96 4.70
N ASP A 97 1.23 -19.11 4.30
CA ASP A 97 2.02 -20.34 4.20
C ASP A 97 2.95 -20.27 2.97
N GLU A 98 2.54 -19.60 1.88
CA GLU A 98 3.40 -19.31 0.74
C GLU A 98 4.56 -18.39 1.13
N ILE A 99 4.27 -17.29 1.85
CA ILE A 99 5.28 -16.38 2.39
C ILE A 99 6.27 -17.13 3.28
N CYS A 100 5.79 -17.95 4.19
CA CYS A 100 6.65 -18.75 5.06
C CYS A 100 7.56 -19.72 4.29
N ARG A 101 7.09 -20.32 3.18
CA ARG A 101 7.95 -21.16 2.33
C ARG A 101 9.09 -20.36 1.68
N LEU A 102 8.79 -19.17 1.16
CA LEU A 102 9.79 -18.28 0.55
C LEU A 102 10.85 -17.85 1.57
N LEU A 103 10.42 -17.47 2.77
CA LEU A 103 11.31 -17.08 3.87
C LEU A 103 12.24 -18.22 4.29
N ARG A 104 11.69 -19.44 4.55
CA ARG A 104 12.48 -20.64 4.85
C ARG A 104 13.43 -21.03 3.71
N GLY A 105 13.06 -20.71 2.47
CA GLY A 105 13.90 -20.90 1.28
C GLY A 105 15.03 -19.90 1.14
N GLY A 106 15.33 -19.10 2.16
CA GLY A 106 16.45 -18.14 2.20
C GLY A 106 16.20 -16.83 1.44
N LYS A 107 14.93 -16.48 1.17
CA LYS A 107 14.55 -15.24 0.48
C LYS A 107 13.80 -14.32 1.43
N SER A 108 14.29 -13.10 1.63
CA SER A 108 13.52 -12.08 2.32
C SER A 108 12.27 -11.74 1.51
N VAL A 109 11.20 -11.29 2.16
CA VAL A 109 9.95 -10.96 1.48
C VAL A 109 9.52 -9.54 1.85
N VAL A 110 9.27 -8.71 0.84
CA VAL A 110 8.54 -7.46 0.99
C VAL A 110 7.18 -7.60 0.31
N ALA A 111 6.10 -7.33 1.03
CA ALA A 111 4.74 -7.55 0.55
C ALA A 111 3.98 -6.22 0.42
N SER A 112 3.38 -5.98 -0.75
CA SER A 112 2.44 -4.89 -0.97
C SER A 112 1.02 -5.45 -0.94
N GLY A 113 0.49 -5.67 0.23
CA GLY A 113 -0.81 -6.31 0.42
C GLY A 113 -0.72 -7.46 1.43
N GLY A 114 -1.87 -7.98 1.81
CA GLY A 114 -1.95 -8.90 2.94
C GLY A 114 -2.28 -8.15 4.22
N ALA A 115 -2.10 -8.80 5.36
CA ALA A 115 -2.56 -8.27 6.64
C ALA A 115 -1.46 -8.32 7.70
N TRP A 116 -0.21 -8.04 7.33
CA TRP A 116 0.93 -8.25 8.23
C TRP A 116 1.96 -7.12 8.16
N TRP A 117 1.58 -5.89 8.57
CA TRP A 117 2.53 -4.77 8.69
C TRP A 117 2.76 -4.32 10.14
N HIS A 118 1.84 -4.66 11.05
CA HIS A 118 2.02 -4.46 12.48
C HIS A 118 1.25 -5.52 13.26
N ARG A 119 1.79 -5.94 14.41
CA ARG A 119 1.19 -6.96 15.26
C ARG A 119 -0.02 -6.41 15.99
N THR A 120 -1.13 -7.16 15.90
CA THR A 120 -2.37 -6.92 16.65
C THR A 120 -2.92 -8.25 17.14
N GLU A 121 -3.94 -8.23 17.99
CA GLU A 121 -4.59 -9.45 18.46
C GLU A 121 -5.15 -10.31 17.31
N THR A 122 -5.59 -9.69 16.22
CA THR A 122 -6.25 -10.39 15.10
C THR A 122 -5.28 -11.12 14.17
N ASN A 123 -3.99 -10.76 14.15
CA ASN A 123 -3.00 -11.33 13.23
C ASN A 123 -1.78 -11.94 13.91
N THR A 124 -1.76 -12.00 15.25
CA THR A 124 -0.62 -12.51 16.03
C THR A 124 -0.19 -13.92 15.59
N ALA A 125 -1.14 -14.84 15.35
CA ALA A 125 -0.83 -16.21 14.95
C ALA A 125 -0.09 -16.29 13.61
N ASP A 126 -0.45 -15.45 12.65
CA ASP A 126 0.21 -15.41 11.34
C ASP A 126 1.58 -14.74 11.46
N ILE A 127 1.68 -13.65 12.22
CA ILE A 127 2.97 -12.98 12.46
C ILE A 127 3.94 -13.89 13.19
N ASP A 128 3.49 -14.73 14.14
CA ASP A 128 4.34 -15.72 14.80
C ASP A 128 4.87 -16.78 13.82
N LYS A 129 4.04 -17.23 12.86
CA LYS A 129 4.47 -18.13 11.79
C LYS A 129 5.52 -17.47 10.88
N ILE A 130 5.30 -16.21 10.50
CA ILE A 130 6.21 -15.42 9.68
C ILE A 130 7.54 -15.22 10.40
N GLU A 131 7.50 -14.82 11.68
CA GLU A 131 8.69 -14.65 12.51
C GLU A 131 9.50 -15.94 12.60
N ALA A 132 8.85 -17.08 12.90
CA ALA A 132 9.51 -18.38 12.94
C ALA A 132 10.15 -18.74 11.59
N ALA A 133 9.47 -18.51 10.48
CA ALA A 133 9.99 -18.76 9.15
C ALA A 133 11.20 -17.86 8.82
N CYS A 134 11.18 -16.60 9.25
CA CYS A 134 12.31 -15.69 9.11
C CYS A 134 13.54 -16.21 9.88
N GLN A 135 13.36 -16.65 11.12
CA GLN A 135 14.47 -17.18 11.93
C GLN A 135 15.04 -18.48 11.34
N GLU A 136 14.19 -19.39 10.88
CA GLU A 136 14.59 -20.65 10.21
C GLU A 136 15.39 -20.40 8.93
N GLY A 137 14.97 -19.44 8.10
CA GLY A 137 15.59 -19.12 6.82
C GLY A 137 16.74 -18.10 6.89
N GLY A 138 16.95 -17.45 8.03
CA GLY A 138 17.90 -16.34 8.16
C GLY A 138 17.46 -15.10 7.35
N THR A 139 16.16 -14.86 7.21
CA THR A 139 15.54 -13.89 6.31
C THR A 139 14.66 -12.89 7.08
N SER A 140 14.16 -11.88 6.39
CA SER A 140 13.25 -10.90 6.98
C SER A 140 11.97 -10.74 6.15
N PHE A 141 10.89 -10.39 6.84
CA PHE A 141 9.62 -10.03 6.24
C PHE A 141 9.25 -8.57 6.56
N HIS A 142 8.73 -7.87 5.57
CA HIS A 142 8.09 -6.57 5.74
C HIS A 142 6.84 -6.48 4.89
N GLY A 143 5.72 -6.07 5.50
CA GLY A 143 4.50 -5.69 4.79
C GLY A 143 4.36 -4.17 4.79
N GLY A 144 4.00 -3.59 3.65
CA GLY A 144 3.87 -2.16 3.52
C GLY A 144 3.05 -1.73 2.31
N GLY A 145 2.94 -0.44 2.15
CA GLY A 145 2.21 0.24 1.09
C GLY A 145 1.95 1.68 1.46
N ILE A 146 1.15 2.38 0.65
CA ILE A 146 0.77 3.76 0.99
C ILE A 146 -0.26 3.78 2.13
N HIS A 147 -1.26 2.88 2.06
CA HIS A 147 -2.33 2.80 3.04
C HIS A 147 -3.11 1.47 2.89
N PRO A 148 -3.15 0.65 3.95
CA PRO A 148 -2.40 0.75 5.20
C PRO A 148 -0.88 0.73 4.99
N GLY A 149 -0.17 1.40 5.90
CA GLY A 149 1.29 1.54 5.88
C GLY A 149 1.70 2.99 6.08
N TYR A 150 2.39 3.56 5.13
CA TYR A 150 3.06 4.85 5.23
C TYR A 150 2.17 6.03 5.68
N ALA A 151 1.01 6.25 5.03
CA ALA A 151 0.20 7.44 5.24
C ALA A 151 -0.53 7.46 6.59
N ALA A 152 -0.98 6.30 7.08
CA ALA A 152 -1.75 6.20 8.32
C ALA A 152 -0.92 5.81 9.54
N ASP A 153 0.38 5.56 9.39
CA ASP A 153 1.26 5.21 10.49
C ASP A 153 2.58 5.98 10.49
N LEU A 154 3.53 5.67 9.61
CA LEU A 154 4.86 6.29 9.61
C LEU A 154 4.81 7.81 9.42
N LEU A 155 3.96 8.29 8.51
CA LEU A 155 3.80 9.72 8.25
C LEU A 155 3.23 10.43 9.48
N VAL A 156 2.25 9.83 10.15
CA VAL A 156 1.64 10.34 11.39
C VAL A 156 2.68 10.44 12.50
N LEU A 157 3.45 9.35 12.74
CA LEU A 157 4.51 9.34 13.76
C LEU A 157 5.63 10.34 13.43
N THR A 158 5.96 10.51 12.14
CA THR A 158 6.94 11.50 11.70
C THR A 158 6.45 12.93 11.97
N LEU A 159 5.17 13.20 11.72
CA LEU A 159 4.56 14.51 12.00
C LEU A 159 4.47 14.78 13.51
N ALA A 160 4.15 13.77 14.31
CA ALA A 160 4.07 13.88 15.76
C ALA A 160 5.39 14.29 16.44
N ARG A 161 6.55 14.14 15.76
CA ARG A 161 7.86 14.57 16.30
C ARG A 161 8.00 16.08 16.51
N ILE A 162 7.16 16.89 15.88
CA ILE A 162 7.19 18.36 16.02
C ILE A 162 6.04 18.90 16.88
N VAL A 163 5.27 18.00 17.51
CA VAL A 163 4.12 18.34 18.38
C VAL A 163 4.50 18.02 19.84
N GLY A 164 4.27 18.94 20.74
CA GLY A 164 4.56 18.79 22.18
C GLY A 164 3.42 18.14 22.95
N LYS A 165 2.18 18.22 22.45
CA LYS A 165 0.98 17.63 23.05
C LYS A 165 0.02 17.18 21.96
N THR A 166 -0.53 15.99 22.10
CA THR A 166 -1.53 15.42 21.19
C THR A 166 -2.83 15.15 21.95
N ASP A 167 -3.93 15.71 21.50
CA ASP A 167 -5.27 15.49 22.07
C ASP A 167 -6.10 14.52 21.22
N HIS A 168 -6.07 14.67 19.88
CA HIS A 168 -6.72 13.80 18.91
C HIS A 168 -5.93 13.82 17.59
N ILE A 169 -5.97 12.74 16.84
CA ILE A 169 -5.38 12.64 15.50
C ILE A 169 -6.49 12.26 14.53
N HIS A 170 -6.64 13.04 13.47
CA HIS A 170 -7.51 12.71 12.34
C HIS A 170 -6.65 12.35 11.13
N ILE A 171 -6.92 11.18 10.55
CA ILE A 171 -6.26 10.69 9.34
C ILE A 171 -7.34 10.53 8.27
N TYR A 172 -7.13 11.12 7.11
CA TYR A 172 -8.07 11.06 6.01
C TYR A 172 -7.43 10.42 4.79
N GLU A 173 -8.11 9.46 4.17
CA GLU A 173 -7.89 9.05 2.80
C GLU A 173 -9.12 9.45 1.97
N ALA A 174 -8.92 10.19 0.89
CA ALA A 174 -9.99 10.51 -0.04
C ALA A 174 -9.72 9.88 -1.40
N VAL A 175 -10.65 9.08 -1.90
CA VAL A 175 -10.55 8.40 -3.19
C VAL A 175 -11.82 8.56 -4.00
N ASN A 176 -11.67 8.95 -5.26
CA ASN A 176 -12.75 8.87 -6.23
C ASN A 176 -12.47 7.71 -7.20
N PHE A 177 -13.27 6.66 -7.11
CA PHE A 177 -13.12 5.45 -7.92
C PHE A 177 -13.72 5.54 -9.33
N ASN A 178 -14.27 6.68 -9.73
CA ASN A 178 -14.90 6.86 -11.05
C ASN A 178 -13.97 6.48 -12.22
N LYS A 179 -12.68 6.70 -12.04
CA LYS A 179 -11.67 6.43 -13.08
C LYS A 179 -10.90 5.13 -12.83
N ASP A 180 -11.11 4.50 -11.69
CA ASP A 180 -10.46 3.27 -11.29
C ASP A 180 -11.49 2.17 -11.18
N THR A 181 -11.45 1.23 -12.12
CA THR A 181 -12.32 0.06 -12.01
C THR A 181 -11.72 -0.89 -11.00
N LEU A 182 -12.28 -0.91 -9.83
CA LEU A 182 -11.99 -1.96 -8.86
C LEU A 182 -12.81 -3.20 -9.22
N LYS A 183 -12.14 -4.35 -9.27
CA LYS A 183 -12.77 -5.65 -9.53
C LYS A 183 -13.84 -6.00 -8.49
N TYR A 184 -13.78 -5.37 -7.33
CA TYR A 184 -14.61 -5.64 -6.15
C TYR A 184 -15.51 -4.46 -5.74
N LEU A 185 -15.91 -3.60 -6.69
CA LEU A 185 -16.84 -2.49 -6.40
C LEU A 185 -18.14 -2.96 -5.75
N ASP A 186 -18.67 -4.09 -6.21
CA ASP A 186 -19.88 -4.67 -5.63
C ASP A 186 -19.64 -5.15 -4.19
N GLU A 187 -18.48 -5.74 -3.93
CA GLU A 187 -18.08 -6.17 -2.59
C GLU A 187 -17.87 -4.98 -1.64
N MET A 188 -17.43 -3.83 -2.17
CA MET A 188 -17.36 -2.57 -1.41
C MET A 188 -18.74 -1.96 -1.14
N GLY A 189 -19.78 -2.42 -1.82
CA GLY A 189 -21.16 -1.97 -1.61
C GLY A 189 -21.60 -0.78 -2.46
N PHE A 190 -20.79 -0.30 -3.41
CA PHE A 190 -21.23 0.70 -4.39
C PHE A 190 -22.34 0.13 -5.28
N GLY A 191 -23.31 0.96 -5.62
CA GLY A 191 -24.47 0.55 -6.43
C GLY A 191 -25.51 -0.30 -5.71
N LYS A 192 -25.28 -0.67 -4.44
CA LYS A 192 -26.30 -1.32 -3.58
C LYS A 192 -27.23 -0.27 -2.99
N THR A 193 -28.46 -0.65 -2.67
CA THR A 193 -29.30 0.20 -1.83
C THR A 193 -28.72 0.30 -0.42
N PRO A 194 -28.99 1.37 0.36
CA PRO A 194 -28.53 1.45 1.75
C PRO A 194 -28.95 0.26 2.61
N VAL A 195 -30.11 -0.33 2.34
CA VAL A 195 -30.61 -1.54 3.05
C VAL A 195 -29.78 -2.78 2.70
N GLU A 196 -29.36 -2.93 1.45
CA GLU A 196 -28.47 -4.02 1.02
C GLU A 196 -27.05 -3.81 1.56
N PHE A 197 -26.56 -2.58 1.54
CA PHE A 197 -25.27 -2.22 2.12
C PHE A 197 -25.18 -2.59 3.61
N ALA A 198 -26.23 -2.34 4.37
CA ALA A 198 -26.29 -2.66 5.81
C ALA A 198 -26.23 -4.16 6.14
N LYS A 199 -26.41 -5.05 5.14
CA LYS A 199 -26.27 -6.51 5.34
C LYS A 199 -24.82 -6.99 5.40
N GLY A 200 -23.87 -6.14 5.13
CA GLY A 200 -22.44 -6.39 5.13
C GLY A 200 -21.79 -6.20 3.76
N ASN A 201 -20.55 -5.78 3.79
CA ASN A 201 -19.69 -5.62 2.63
C ASN A 201 -18.23 -5.74 3.05
N LEU A 202 -17.31 -5.85 2.06
CA LEU A 202 -15.88 -6.04 2.29
C LEU A 202 -15.28 -5.00 3.26
N PHE A 203 -15.71 -3.73 3.15
CA PHE A 203 -15.14 -2.65 3.95
C PHE A 203 -15.64 -2.61 5.40
N GLN A 204 -16.81 -3.14 5.69
CA GLN A 204 -17.26 -3.25 7.09
C GLN A 204 -16.37 -4.18 7.90
N ASP A 205 -15.81 -5.20 7.25
CA ASP A 205 -14.90 -6.16 7.87
C ASP A 205 -13.41 -5.76 7.73
N ALA A 206 -13.10 -4.81 6.82
CA ALA A 206 -11.73 -4.39 6.53
C ALA A 206 -11.09 -3.52 7.63
N TRP A 207 -11.85 -3.03 8.63
CA TRP A 207 -11.31 -2.23 9.73
C TRP A 207 -10.12 -2.90 10.41
N SER A 208 -10.09 -4.22 10.51
CA SER A 208 -9.01 -4.97 11.14
C SER A 208 -7.66 -4.83 10.43
N LEU A 209 -7.67 -4.55 9.12
CA LEU A 209 -6.46 -4.25 8.36
C LEU A 209 -5.88 -2.89 8.79
N PHE A 210 -6.72 -1.88 8.80
CA PHE A 210 -6.33 -0.52 9.15
C PHE A 210 -6.05 -0.35 10.65
N ALA A 211 -6.65 -1.20 11.49
CA ALA A 211 -6.37 -1.25 12.92
C ALA A 211 -4.88 -1.46 13.22
N GLN A 212 -4.13 -2.13 12.36
CA GLN A 212 -2.69 -2.32 12.52
C GLN A 212 -1.94 -0.98 12.49
N SER A 213 -2.20 -0.12 11.50
CA SER A 213 -1.60 1.21 11.41
C SER A 213 -1.98 2.08 12.61
N LEU A 214 -3.27 2.07 13.00
CA LEU A 214 -3.75 2.86 14.13
C LEU A 214 -3.14 2.37 15.45
N THR A 215 -2.99 1.06 15.63
CA THR A 215 -2.33 0.46 16.81
C THR A 215 -0.86 0.88 16.85
N MET A 216 -0.14 0.81 15.73
CA MET A 216 1.26 1.22 15.63
C MET A 216 1.45 2.69 16.02
N VAL A 217 0.55 3.59 15.60
CA VAL A 217 0.62 5.01 15.99
C VAL A 217 0.38 5.18 17.49
N VAL A 218 -0.64 4.52 18.05
CA VAL A 218 -0.96 4.60 19.49
C VAL A 218 0.23 4.11 20.33
N GLU A 219 0.81 2.96 19.96
CA GLU A 219 1.98 2.39 20.63
C GLU A 219 3.23 3.25 20.48
N GLY A 220 3.46 3.80 19.28
CA GLY A 220 4.54 4.74 18.99
C GLY A 220 4.46 6.04 19.80
N LEU A 221 3.26 6.42 20.24
CA LEU A 221 3.01 7.54 21.17
C LEU A 221 3.03 7.10 22.66
N GLY A 222 3.44 5.87 22.95
CA GLY A 222 3.57 5.34 24.31
C GLY A 222 2.23 5.03 24.98
N LYS A 223 1.20 4.73 24.22
CA LYS A 223 -0.15 4.42 24.68
C LYS A 223 -0.57 3.00 24.27
N THR A 224 -1.72 2.56 24.75
CA THR A 224 -2.34 1.26 24.39
C THR A 224 -3.77 1.51 23.92
N VAL A 225 -4.17 0.82 22.88
CA VAL A 225 -5.55 0.85 22.37
C VAL A 225 -6.45 0.10 23.33
N GLU A 226 -7.52 0.74 23.81
CA GLU A 226 -8.53 0.12 24.67
C GLU A 226 -9.63 -0.56 23.86
N LYS A 227 -10.06 0.08 22.79
CA LYS A 227 -11.09 -0.43 21.87
C LYS A 227 -11.06 0.31 20.54
N PHE A 228 -11.71 -0.30 19.56
CA PHE A 228 -12.09 0.33 18.29
C PHE A 228 -13.59 0.54 18.22
N THR A 229 -14.02 1.62 17.58
CA THR A 229 -15.42 1.85 17.18
C THR A 229 -15.48 2.18 15.71
N THR A 230 -16.54 1.73 15.05
CA THR A 230 -16.76 1.96 13.62
C THR A 230 -18.10 2.64 13.39
N ASP A 231 -18.14 3.55 12.43
CA ASP A 231 -19.36 4.18 11.93
C ASP A 231 -19.24 4.36 10.42
N VAL A 232 -20.36 4.49 9.72
CA VAL A 232 -20.38 4.74 8.28
C VAL A 232 -21.51 5.69 7.90
N GLN A 233 -21.18 6.71 7.13
CA GLN A 233 -22.11 7.64 6.53
C GLN A 233 -22.18 7.39 5.03
N LEU A 234 -23.39 7.30 4.47
CA LEU A 234 -23.60 6.97 3.06
C LEU A 234 -24.21 8.14 2.31
N GLY A 235 -23.72 8.35 1.09
CA GLY A 235 -24.38 9.20 0.11
C GLY A 235 -24.89 8.35 -1.06
N THR A 236 -26.06 8.69 -1.59
CA THR A 236 -26.71 7.98 -2.68
C THR A 236 -26.70 8.81 -3.96
N ALA A 237 -26.69 8.13 -5.11
CA ALA A 237 -26.74 8.77 -6.42
C ALA A 237 -28.09 9.49 -6.64
N THR A 238 -28.05 10.73 -7.11
CA THR A 238 -29.24 11.55 -7.44
C THR A 238 -29.73 11.30 -8.87
N ARG A 239 -28.91 10.65 -9.70
CA ARG A 239 -29.22 10.26 -11.09
C ARG A 239 -28.50 8.94 -11.43
N ASP A 240 -28.92 8.30 -12.50
CA ASP A 240 -28.21 7.13 -13.05
C ASP A 240 -26.85 7.58 -13.61
N ILE A 241 -25.77 6.90 -13.23
CA ILE A 241 -24.40 7.25 -13.60
C ILE A 241 -23.72 6.03 -14.23
N PRO A 242 -23.51 6.05 -15.55
CA PRO A 242 -22.76 5.00 -16.22
C PRO A 242 -21.29 5.08 -15.85
N TYR A 243 -20.64 3.92 -15.70
CA TYR A 243 -19.20 3.81 -15.53
C TYR A 243 -18.59 2.77 -16.46
N GLU A 244 -17.38 3.04 -16.87
CA GLU A 244 -16.57 2.13 -17.67
C GLU A 244 -15.13 2.20 -17.14
N GLY A 245 -14.60 1.05 -16.73
CA GLY A 245 -13.24 0.97 -16.25
C GLY A 245 -12.20 1.24 -17.31
N SER A 246 -11.04 1.69 -16.89
CA SER A 246 -9.92 1.99 -17.78
C SER A 246 -9.45 0.72 -18.49
N PRO A 247 -9.41 0.68 -19.84
CA PRO A 247 -8.87 -0.45 -20.59
C PRO A 247 -7.37 -0.65 -20.38
N ASP A 248 -6.69 0.36 -19.87
CA ASP A 248 -5.24 0.38 -19.64
C ASP A 248 -4.79 -0.25 -18.33
N MET A 249 -5.74 -0.52 -17.44
CA MET A 249 -5.48 -1.26 -16.23
C MET A 249 -5.46 -2.75 -16.56
N ASP A 250 -4.59 -3.51 -15.93
CA ASP A 250 -4.42 -4.97 -16.18
C ASP A 250 -5.66 -5.81 -15.81
N MET A 251 -6.81 -5.16 -15.67
CA MET A 251 -8.11 -5.75 -15.44
C MET A 251 -9.08 -5.33 -16.55
N PRO A 252 -9.84 -6.28 -17.14
CA PRO A 252 -10.89 -5.92 -18.07
C PRO A 252 -11.85 -4.96 -17.39
N GLY A 253 -12.05 -3.80 -17.99
CA GLY A 253 -12.93 -2.77 -17.46
C GLY A 253 -14.32 -3.31 -17.17
N LEU A 254 -14.78 -3.17 -15.92
CA LEU A 254 -16.16 -3.39 -15.58
C LEU A 254 -16.99 -2.24 -16.15
N LYS A 255 -18.08 -2.57 -16.82
CA LYS A 255 -19.08 -1.59 -17.28
C LYS A 255 -20.34 -1.75 -16.47
N GLY A 256 -20.92 -0.66 -16.03
CA GLY A 256 -22.15 -0.70 -15.28
C GLY A 256 -22.81 0.67 -15.15
N VAL A 257 -23.78 0.72 -14.26
CA VAL A 257 -24.50 1.96 -13.92
C VAL A 257 -24.74 1.98 -12.41
N ILE A 258 -24.25 3.00 -11.74
CA ILE A 258 -24.70 3.32 -10.38
C ILE A 258 -26.10 3.92 -10.52
N LYS A 259 -27.11 3.23 -10.01
CA LYS A 259 -28.51 3.63 -10.14
C LYS A 259 -28.89 4.71 -9.15
N THR A 260 -29.82 5.56 -9.53
CA THR A 260 -30.42 6.55 -8.62
C THR A 260 -30.88 5.89 -7.32
N GLY A 261 -30.54 6.48 -6.18
CA GLY A 261 -30.89 5.99 -4.85
C GLY A 261 -29.99 4.86 -4.31
N THR A 262 -28.95 4.45 -5.09
CA THR A 262 -27.96 3.48 -4.60
C THR A 262 -26.70 4.18 -4.07
N VAL A 263 -25.90 3.48 -3.27
CA VAL A 263 -24.70 4.01 -2.63
C VAL A 263 -23.68 4.48 -3.69
N ALA A 264 -23.30 5.73 -3.62
CA ALA A 264 -22.36 6.40 -4.49
C ALA A 264 -21.19 7.07 -3.75
N SER A 265 -21.33 7.25 -2.42
CA SER A 265 -20.23 7.63 -1.53
C SER A 265 -20.35 6.96 -0.18
N GLN A 266 -19.22 6.80 0.47
CA GLN A 266 -19.07 6.19 1.79
C GLN A 266 -18.05 7.01 2.59
N HIS A 267 -18.36 7.32 3.84
CA HIS A 267 -17.43 7.87 4.79
C HIS A 267 -17.38 6.93 5.98
N HIS A 268 -16.36 6.08 6.03
CA HIS A 268 -16.12 5.21 7.17
C HIS A 268 -15.31 5.98 8.21
N LEU A 269 -15.70 5.83 9.47
CA LEU A 269 -15.01 6.39 10.62
C LEU A 269 -14.57 5.23 11.52
N TRP A 270 -13.27 5.04 11.64
CA TRP A 270 -12.67 4.03 12.50
C TRP A 270 -11.87 4.71 13.59
N THR A 271 -12.36 4.60 14.84
CA THR A 271 -11.81 5.37 15.95
C THR A 271 -11.19 4.45 16.99
N THR A 272 -9.93 4.73 17.35
CA THR A 272 -9.27 4.13 18.51
C THR A 272 -9.60 4.93 19.76
N TRP A 273 -9.73 4.22 20.88
CA TRP A 273 -9.98 4.80 22.20
C TRP A 273 -8.78 4.54 23.09
N VAL A 274 -8.36 5.59 23.80
CA VAL A 274 -7.23 5.58 24.74
C VAL A 274 -7.61 6.42 25.95
N ASP A 275 -7.36 5.93 27.16
CA ASP A 275 -7.68 6.62 28.42
C ASP A 275 -9.18 7.05 28.48
N GLY A 276 -10.08 6.19 27.98
CA GLY A 276 -11.54 6.38 27.99
C GLY A 276 -12.10 7.42 26.99
N ARG A 277 -11.28 7.91 26.05
CA ARG A 277 -11.68 8.93 25.05
C ARG A 277 -11.22 8.57 23.63
N PRO A 278 -11.90 9.09 22.58
CA PRO A 278 -11.41 8.99 21.21
C PRO A 278 -10.00 9.59 21.10
N PHE A 279 -9.10 8.90 20.40
CA PHE A 279 -7.70 9.35 20.30
C PHE A 279 -7.22 9.46 18.85
N ILE A 280 -7.52 8.47 17.99
CA ILE A 280 -7.28 8.56 16.55
C ILE A 280 -8.58 8.24 15.83
N THR A 281 -8.97 9.04 14.86
CA THR A 281 -10.06 8.73 13.92
C THR A 281 -9.52 8.67 12.52
N LEU A 282 -9.61 7.50 11.89
CA LEU A 282 -9.35 7.31 10.48
C LEU A 282 -10.63 7.52 9.70
N HIS A 283 -10.57 8.38 8.70
CA HIS A 283 -11.66 8.77 7.81
C HIS A 283 -11.37 8.22 6.40
N GLU A 284 -12.08 7.18 5.99
CA GLU A 284 -12.03 6.64 4.64
C GLU A 284 -13.15 7.27 3.83
N LEU A 285 -12.77 8.18 2.94
CA LEU A 285 -13.68 9.03 2.18
C LEU A 285 -13.73 8.55 0.74
N TYR A 286 -14.69 7.69 0.43
CA TYR A 286 -14.81 7.04 -0.84
C TYR A 286 -16.00 7.57 -1.63
N SER A 287 -15.76 7.97 -2.88
CA SER A 287 -16.82 8.30 -3.83
C SER A 287 -16.60 7.55 -5.13
N PHE A 288 -17.69 7.32 -5.86
CA PHE A 288 -17.64 6.67 -7.17
C PHE A 288 -17.91 7.64 -8.32
N VAL A 289 -18.46 8.81 -8.00
CA VAL A 289 -18.91 9.80 -8.96
C VAL A 289 -18.59 11.20 -8.48
N GLU A 290 -18.78 12.18 -9.34
CA GLU A 290 -18.67 13.59 -8.96
C GLU A 290 -19.68 13.93 -7.85
N HIS A 291 -19.25 14.71 -6.87
CA HIS A 291 -20.03 14.99 -5.65
C HIS A 291 -21.34 15.74 -5.89
N ASP A 292 -21.52 16.39 -7.06
CA ASP A 292 -22.77 17.04 -7.48
C ASP A 292 -23.89 16.03 -7.77
N ALA A 293 -23.55 14.76 -7.95
CA ALA A 293 -24.48 13.66 -8.20
C ALA A 293 -24.77 12.81 -6.97
N ILE A 294 -24.39 13.27 -5.77
CA ILE A 294 -24.52 12.54 -4.49
C ILE A 294 -25.33 13.34 -3.48
N GLU A 295 -26.23 12.67 -2.76
CA GLU A 295 -27.00 13.23 -1.65
C GLU A 295 -26.95 12.29 -0.42
N PRO A 296 -26.57 12.81 0.79
CA PRO A 296 -26.05 14.14 1.02
C PRO A 296 -24.74 14.38 0.28
N LYS A 297 -24.54 15.62 -0.19
CA LYS A 297 -23.32 15.99 -0.90
C LYS A 297 -22.13 15.85 0.04
N PRO A 298 -21.08 15.06 -0.36
CA PRO A 298 -19.86 14.99 0.41
C PRO A 298 -19.18 16.36 0.60
N ASP A 299 -18.62 16.59 1.77
CA ASP A 299 -17.95 17.84 2.16
C ASP A 299 -16.42 17.80 2.01
N TRP A 300 -15.87 16.72 1.44
CA TRP A 300 -14.46 16.59 1.14
C TRP A 300 -14.15 16.78 -0.35
N GLU A 301 -12.87 17.02 -0.67
CA GLU A 301 -12.43 17.17 -2.05
C GLU A 301 -12.37 15.81 -2.81
N PRO A 302 -12.91 15.71 -4.05
CA PRO A 302 -13.04 14.46 -4.78
C PRO A 302 -11.76 14.02 -5.52
N TYR A 303 -10.57 14.40 -5.06
CA TYR A 303 -9.31 13.97 -5.64
C TYR A 303 -8.54 13.09 -4.66
N TYR A 304 -7.67 12.23 -5.19
CA TYR A 304 -6.87 11.32 -4.37
C TYR A 304 -5.85 12.06 -3.52
N HIS A 305 -5.99 11.98 -2.20
CA HIS A 305 -5.07 12.56 -1.24
C HIS A 305 -5.19 11.93 0.14
N TYR A 306 -4.14 12.13 0.94
CA TYR A 306 -4.15 11.89 2.38
C TYR A 306 -4.04 13.21 3.11
N ARG A 307 -4.69 13.30 4.26
CA ARG A 307 -4.60 14.45 5.16
C ARG A 307 -4.44 13.94 6.58
N VAL A 308 -3.46 14.46 7.31
CA VAL A 308 -3.26 14.18 8.73
C VAL A 308 -3.41 15.46 9.50
N VAL A 309 -4.28 15.47 10.51
CA VAL A 309 -4.48 16.59 11.42
C VAL A 309 -4.19 16.10 12.83
N ILE A 310 -3.28 16.75 13.53
CA ILE A 310 -3.01 16.54 14.95
C ILE A 310 -3.58 17.71 15.72
N ASP A 311 -4.66 17.45 16.44
CA ASP A 311 -5.19 18.39 17.43
C ASP A 311 -4.28 18.30 18.67
N GLY A 312 -3.63 19.42 18.98
CA GLY A 312 -2.62 19.43 20.04
C GLY A 312 -1.93 20.79 20.18
N ASP A 313 -0.73 20.78 20.70
CA ASP A 313 0.09 21.99 20.87
C ASP A 313 1.52 21.75 20.38
N PRO A 314 1.94 22.40 19.27
CA PRO A 314 1.10 23.13 18.32
C PRO A 314 0.19 22.20 17.54
N GLY A 315 -1.04 22.66 17.20
CA GLY A 315 -1.89 21.97 16.24
C GLY A 315 -1.19 21.93 14.87
N THR A 316 -1.24 20.77 14.21
CA THR A 316 -0.43 20.55 13.00
C THR A 316 -1.23 19.81 11.92
N GLU A 317 -1.10 20.25 10.68
CA GLU A 317 -1.78 19.65 9.52
C GLU A 317 -0.78 19.36 8.40
N LEU A 318 -0.97 18.20 7.73
CA LEU A 318 -0.22 17.81 6.54
C LEU A 318 -1.18 17.25 5.49
N ILE A 319 -0.97 17.64 4.23
CA ILE A 319 -1.68 17.09 3.08
C ILE A 319 -0.65 16.44 2.14
N LEU A 320 -0.83 15.15 1.85
CA LEU A 320 -0.06 14.41 0.87
C LEU A 320 -0.91 14.19 -0.39
N ARG A 321 -0.48 14.73 -1.51
CA ARG A 321 -1.12 14.56 -2.82
C ARG A 321 -0.09 14.49 -3.94
N GLY A 322 -0.44 13.85 -5.06
CA GLY A 322 0.42 13.86 -6.24
C GLY A 322 0.56 15.28 -6.83
N SER A 323 1.76 15.62 -7.30
CA SER A 323 1.99 16.88 -8.02
C SER A 323 1.28 16.87 -9.39
N GLU A 324 0.96 18.05 -9.90
CA GLU A 324 0.30 18.19 -11.22
C GLU A 324 1.17 17.67 -12.36
N ASP A 325 2.48 17.90 -12.28
CA ASP A 325 3.44 17.45 -13.28
C ASP A 325 3.61 15.91 -13.32
N ALA A 326 3.27 15.22 -12.24
CA ALA A 326 3.26 13.75 -12.21
C ALA A 326 2.06 13.15 -12.95
N ARG A 327 1.11 13.95 -13.41
CA ARG A 327 -0.14 13.50 -14.05
C ARG A 327 0.04 13.01 -15.48
N ASP A 328 1.09 13.43 -16.20
CA ASP A 328 1.35 13.00 -17.59
C ASP A 328 1.68 11.51 -17.71
N HIS A 329 2.07 10.87 -16.60
CA HIS A 329 2.20 9.41 -16.50
C HIS A 329 0.98 8.76 -15.85
N ALA A 330 0.01 9.57 -15.44
CA ALA A 330 -1.09 9.15 -14.60
C ALA A 330 -2.24 8.62 -15.47
N LYS A 331 -2.18 7.33 -15.73
CA LYS A 331 -3.41 6.56 -15.78
C LYS A 331 -4.17 6.83 -14.49
N PRO A 332 -5.51 6.90 -14.52
CA PRO A 332 -6.29 7.00 -13.30
C PRO A 332 -5.82 5.97 -12.26
N GLY A 333 -5.70 6.36 -10.99
CA GLY A 333 -5.19 5.51 -9.91
C GLY A 333 -3.68 5.27 -9.87
N TYR A 334 -2.93 5.69 -10.90
CA TYR A 334 -1.49 5.42 -10.98
C TYR A 334 -0.72 5.85 -9.72
N ILE A 335 -1.01 7.03 -9.18
CA ILE A 335 -0.29 7.58 -8.01
C ILE A 335 -0.46 6.66 -6.80
N GLY A 336 -1.68 6.23 -6.49
CA GLY A 336 -1.95 5.32 -5.37
C GLY A 336 -1.20 4.00 -5.53
N TYR A 337 -1.27 3.38 -6.71
CA TYR A 337 -0.55 2.14 -6.98
C TYR A 337 0.97 2.32 -6.97
N ALA A 338 1.48 3.47 -7.47
CA ALA A 338 2.91 3.77 -7.46
C ALA A 338 3.44 3.96 -6.03
N TRP A 339 2.74 4.70 -5.18
CA TRP A 339 3.11 4.84 -3.78
C TRP A 339 3.04 3.50 -3.04
N THR A 340 1.99 2.69 -3.31
CA THR A 340 1.86 1.34 -2.74
C THR A 340 3.01 0.43 -3.16
N ALA A 341 3.50 0.56 -4.40
CA ALA A 341 4.64 -0.22 -4.88
C ALA A 341 5.97 0.27 -4.30
N MET A 342 6.18 1.60 -4.26
CA MET A 342 7.49 2.17 -3.95
C MET A 342 7.83 2.09 -2.45
N GLU A 343 6.87 2.10 -1.57
CA GLU A 343 7.10 1.96 -0.14
C GLU A 343 7.85 0.64 0.16
N PRO A 344 7.31 -0.57 -0.13
CA PRO A 344 8.03 -1.82 0.13
C PRO A 344 9.25 -2.03 -0.80
N VAL A 345 9.29 -1.46 -2.00
CA VAL A 345 10.49 -1.48 -2.86
C VAL A 345 11.66 -0.79 -2.16
N ASN A 346 11.43 0.36 -1.56
CA ASN A 346 12.48 1.10 -0.84
C ASN A 346 12.91 0.42 0.46
N ALA A 347 12.11 -0.50 1.00
CA ALA A 347 12.45 -1.31 2.16
C ALA A 347 13.44 -2.45 1.84
N ILE A 348 13.54 -2.92 0.59
CA ILE A 348 14.36 -4.09 0.20
C ILE A 348 15.79 -4.03 0.76
N PRO A 349 16.55 -2.93 0.63
CA PRO A 349 17.91 -2.88 1.18
C PRO A 349 17.96 -3.08 2.69
N ALA A 350 17.04 -2.46 3.44
CA ALA A 350 17.02 -2.58 4.89
C ALA A 350 16.60 -4.00 5.34
N ILE A 351 15.67 -4.62 4.60
CA ILE A 351 15.19 -5.98 4.85
C ILE A 351 16.23 -7.03 4.53
N CYS A 352 16.97 -6.88 3.42
CA CYS A 352 17.99 -7.85 3.02
C CYS A 352 19.30 -7.73 3.80
N ASP A 353 19.64 -6.55 4.29
CA ASP A 353 20.89 -6.29 5.01
C ASP A 353 20.71 -6.28 6.53
N GLY A 354 19.47 -6.28 7.02
CA GLY A 354 19.13 -6.24 8.44
C GLY A 354 19.14 -7.62 9.10
N PRO A 355 18.99 -7.67 10.43
CA PRO A 355 18.83 -8.92 11.15
C PRO A 355 17.51 -9.61 10.80
N PRO A 356 17.48 -10.97 10.77
CA PRO A 356 16.26 -11.73 10.49
C PRO A 356 15.08 -11.36 11.37
N GLY A 357 13.86 -11.54 10.84
CA GLY A 357 12.61 -11.40 11.58
C GLY A 357 11.54 -10.59 10.85
N PHE A 358 10.36 -10.55 11.44
CA PHE A 358 9.27 -9.66 11.05
C PHE A 358 9.64 -8.21 11.36
N LYS A 359 9.44 -7.31 10.40
CA LYS A 359 9.75 -5.88 10.53
C LYS A 359 8.53 -5.03 10.23
N SER A 360 8.07 -4.29 11.23
CA SER A 360 7.10 -3.20 11.04
C SER A 360 7.80 -1.93 10.53
N HIS A 361 7.05 -0.92 10.14
CA HIS A 361 7.60 0.39 9.79
C HIS A 361 8.41 1.03 10.94
N ALA A 362 8.02 0.77 12.18
CA ALA A 362 8.72 1.29 13.35
C ALA A 362 10.14 0.69 13.50
N ASP A 363 10.38 -0.52 13.00
CA ASP A 363 11.65 -1.23 13.10
C ASP A 363 12.65 -0.82 12.02
N LEU A 364 12.21 -0.26 10.90
CA LEU A 364 13.05 -0.01 9.72
C LEU A 364 13.74 1.36 9.69
N GLY A 365 13.34 2.29 10.54
CA GLY A 365 13.88 3.64 10.55
C GLY A 365 13.57 4.42 9.27
N LEU A 366 14.47 5.32 8.87
CA LEU A 366 14.28 6.11 7.65
C LEU A 366 14.69 5.30 6.41
N MET A 367 13.72 4.99 5.59
CA MET A 367 13.92 4.40 4.27
C MET A 367 13.79 5.49 3.20
N THR A 368 14.62 5.41 2.17
CA THR A 368 14.62 6.37 1.07
C THR A 368 14.85 5.68 -0.27
N VAL A 369 14.45 6.32 -1.34
CA VAL A 369 14.79 5.88 -2.69
C VAL A 369 16.31 5.79 -2.86
N ARG A 370 16.78 4.70 -3.47
CA ARG A 370 18.21 4.47 -3.79
C ARG A 370 18.38 4.04 -5.24
N GLY A 371 19.57 4.22 -5.79
CA GLY A 371 19.94 3.77 -7.13
C GLY A 371 19.59 4.75 -8.25
N ILE A 372 18.42 5.41 -8.19
CA ILE A 372 17.96 6.42 -9.16
C ILE A 372 17.75 7.75 -8.42
N VAL A 373 18.82 8.34 -7.92
CA VAL A 373 18.81 9.70 -7.35
C VAL A 373 19.63 10.58 -8.26
N ARG A 374 19.04 11.66 -8.79
CA ARG A 374 19.69 12.62 -9.72
C ARG A 374 19.83 13.98 -9.06
#